data_b8590f55beae44214aa43f8cc0876e25
#
_entry.id   b8590f55beae44214aa43f8cc0876e25
#
_cell.length_a   1.000
_cell.length_b   1.000
_cell.length_c   1.000
_cell.angle_alpha   90.00
_cell.angle_beta   90.00
_cell.angle_gamma   90.00
#
_symmetry.space_group_name_H-M   'P 1'
#
loop_
_entity.id
_entity.type
_entity.pdbx_description
1 polymer ?
#
loop_
_entity_poly.entity_id
_entity_poly.type
_entity_poly.pdbx_seq_one_letter_code
_entity_poly.pdbx_strand_id
1 'polypeptide(L)'
;LAWAPSSGIWAQEASVNTPRTAFSVAPAPHNGSLPLFFEADKLEGATGEQLRATGSVKLKQGEMTLRADELVHSQNGNTAKASGHVRITRNGNVFEGPQLSLALDTMEGEFLRPTYWFSRMQAGGKADLIEFQGSNRIIASRASYSSCTPENTADLSTFEPAWELVTSKIDMNFESNEGRAENAVIWFQGVPILAAPILTFPL
;
A
#
# COMPACT_ATOMS: atom_id res chain seq x y z
N LEU A 1 20.33 -53.59 -49.54
CA LEU A 1 19.30 -52.54 -49.34
C LEU A 1 18.91 -52.55 -47.87
N ALA A 2 19.58 -51.72 -47.07
CA ALA A 2 19.27 -51.52 -45.66
C ALA A 2 18.89 -50.08 -45.48
N TRP A 3 17.71 -49.84 -44.95
CA TRP A 3 17.17 -48.51 -44.59
C TRP A 3 17.37 -48.30 -43.12
N ALA A 4 18.09 -47.23 -42.75
CA ALA A 4 18.27 -46.77 -41.39
C ALA A 4 17.24 -45.68 -41.09
N PRO A 5 16.57 -45.65 -39.92
CA PRO A 5 15.75 -44.55 -39.50
C PRO A 5 16.55 -43.45 -38.81
N SER A 6 16.36 -42.23 -39.26
CA SER A 6 16.92 -41.00 -38.66
C SER A 6 16.26 -40.69 -37.31
N SER A 7 17.07 -40.65 -36.27
CA SER A 7 16.71 -40.24 -34.93
C SER A 7 16.52 -38.74 -34.87
N GLY A 8 15.29 -38.28 -34.73
CA GLY A 8 14.96 -36.87 -34.41
C GLY A 8 15.35 -36.54 -32.97
N ILE A 9 16.28 -35.62 -32.81
CA ILE A 9 16.65 -35.04 -31.50
C ILE A 9 15.60 -34.00 -31.16
N TRP A 10 14.73 -34.29 -30.19
CA TRP A 10 13.86 -33.31 -29.56
C TRP A 10 14.73 -32.50 -28.61
N ALA A 11 14.96 -31.22 -28.94
CA ALA A 11 15.57 -30.27 -28.03
C ALA A 11 14.54 -29.98 -26.92
N GLN A 12 14.83 -30.48 -25.73
CA GLN A 12 14.15 -30.13 -24.50
C GLN A 12 14.58 -28.71 -24.10
N GLU A 13 13.74 -27.72 -24.30
CA GLU A 13 13.93 -26.39 -23.73
C GLU A 13 13.97 -26.53 -22.21
N ALA A 14 15.16 -26.47 -21.64
CA ALA A 14 15.34 -26.35 -20.21
C ALA A 14 14.83 -24.99 -19.78
N SER A 15 13.69 -24.99 -19.13
CA SER A 15 13.15 -23.83 -18.38
C SER A 15 14.17 -23.47 -17.30
N VAL A 16 14.97 -22.43 -17.54
CA VAL A 16 15.91 -21.90 -16.55
C VAL A 16 15.08 -21.20 -15.48
N ASN A 17 14.78 -21.94 -14.44
CA ASN A 17 14.19 -21.42 -13.21
C ASN A 17 15.31 -20.66 -12.48
N THR A 18 15.48 -19.37 -12.79
CA THR A 18 16.41 -18.51 -12.04
C THR A 18 15.94 -18.44 -10.59
N PRO A 19 16.74 -18.83 -9.61
CA PRO A 19 16.36 -18.72 -8.21
C PRO A 19 16.18 -17.23 -7.87
N ARG A 20 14.98 -16.85 -7.38
CA ARG A 20 14.76 -15.55 -6.77
C ARG A 20 15.74 -15.42 -5.62
N THR A 21 16.70 -14.53 -5.77
CA THR A 21 17.67 -14.24 -4.72
C THR A 21 16.98 -13.38 -3.67
N ALA A 22 16.44 -14.01 -2.65
CA ALA A 22 15.95 -13.30 -1.47
C ALA A 22 17.18 -12.81 -0.69
N PHE A 23 17.51 -11.53 -0.82
CA PHE A 23 18.49 -10.90 0.03
C PHE A 23 17.78 -10.43 1.31
N SER A 24 17.96 -11.15 2.41
CA SER A 24 17.61 -10.66 3.74
C SER A 24 18.74 -9.75 4.21
N VAL A 25 18.61 -8.45 3.97
CA VAL A 25 19.46 -7.47 4.63
C VAL A 25 18.78 -7.13 5.95
N ALA A 26 19.25 -7.71 7.04
CA ALA A 26 18.92 -7.25 8.38
C ALA A 26 19.81 -6.05 8.68
N PRO A 27 19.33 -4.80 8.68
CA PRO A 27 20.11 -3.69 9.23
C PRO A 27 20.31 -3.92 10.72
N ALA A 28 21.47 -3.52 11.22
CA ALA A 28 21.74 -3.55 12.64
C ALA A 28 20.64 -2.78 13.41
N PRO A 29 20.09 -3.31 14.51
CA PRO A 29 19.01 -2.66 15.23
C PRO A 29 19.51 -1.33 15.80
N HIS A 30 19.01 -0.24 15.23
CA HIS A 30 19.10 1.07 15.85
C HIS A 30 17.97 1.19 16.87
N ASN A 31 18.31 1.17 18.16
CA ASN A 31 17.47 1.55 19.30
C ASN A 31 15.97 1.20 19.18
N GLY A 32 15.63 -0.09 19.27
CA GLY A 32 14.24 -0.53 19.46
C GLY A 32 13.36 -0.59 18.20
N SER A 33 13.86 -0.28 17.01
CA SER A 33 13.13 -0.45 15.76
C SER A 33 13.05 -1.93 15.36
N LEU A 34 11.89 -2.35 14.83
CA LEU A 34 11.69 -3.71 14.33
C LEU A 34 12.58 -3.96 13.10
N PRO A 35 13.09 -5.20 12.92
CA PRO A 35 13.92 -5.52 11.76
C PRO A 35 13.15 -5.33 10.45
N LEU A 36 13.85 -4.80 9.44
CA LEU A 36 13.36 -4.66 8.09
C LEU A 36 13.82 -5.84 7.23
N PHE A 37 12.90 -6.40 6.46
CA PHE A 37 13.18 -7.45 5.48
C PHE A 37 12.82 -6.96 4.08
N PHE A 38 13.75 -7.10 3.13
CA PHE A 38 13.57 -6.72 1.74
C PHE A 38 13.60 -7.96 0.84
N GLU A 39 12.66 -8.03 -0.09
CA GLU A 39 12.66 -8.94 -1.23
C GLU A 39 12.49 -8.09 -2.50
N ALA A 40 13.31 -8.31 -3.53
CA ALA A 40 13.20 -7.62 -4.82
C ALA A 40 13.94 -8.42 -5.90
N ASP A 41 13.65 -8.14 -7.17
CA ASP A 41 14.36 -8.75 -8.27
C ASP A 41 15.80 -8.16 -8.40
N LYS A 42 15.96 -6.87 -8.06
CA LYS A 42 17.25 -6.17 -8.05
C LYS A 42 17.37 -5.25 -6.84
N LEU A 43 18.52 -5.32 -6.17
CA LEU A 43 18.92 -4.45 -5.08
C LEU A 43 20.19 -3.70 -5.45
N GLU A 44 20.16 -2.37 -5.32
CA GLU A 44 21.30 -1.50 -5.54
C GLU A 44 21.44 -0.59 -4.31
N GLY A 45 22.65 -0.44 -3.81
CA GLY A 45 22.88 0.44 -2.66
C GLY A 45 24.33 0.80 -2.49
N ALA A 46 24.58 2.05 -2.08
CA ALA A 46 25.86 2.44 -1.51
C ALA A 46 25.81 2.14 0.00
N THR A 47 26.89 1.55 0.51
CA THR A 47 27.00 1.15 1.91
C THR A 47 26.73 2.36 2.81
N GLY A 48 25.60 2.34 3.54
CA GLY A 48 25.32 3.27 4.64
C GLY A 48 24.37 4.44 4.36
N GLU A 49 23.86 4.65 3.14
CA GLU A 49 23.00 5.82 2.88
C GLU A 49 21.64 5.48 2.27
N GLN A 50 21.62 4.81 1.14
CA GLN A 50 20.38 4.50 0.42
C GLN A 50 20.42 3.09 -0.17
N LEU A 51 19.30 2.38 -0.05
CA LEU A 51 19.04 1.12 -0.71
C LEU A 51 17.91 1.32 -1.72
N ARG A 52 18.16 1.02 -3.00
CA ARG A 52 17.18 1.02 -4.06
C ARG A 52 16.82 -0.43 -4.41
N ALA A 53 15.54 -0.75 -4.33
CA ALA A 53 14.99 -2.03 -4.71
C ALA A 53 14.08 -1.84 -5.94
N THR A 54 14.20 -2.70 -6.95
CA THR A 54 13.38 -2.66 -8.16
C THR A 54 12.90 -4.05 -8.54
N GLY A 55 11.69 -4.11 -9.11
CA GLY A 55 11.03 -5.33 -9.54
C GLY A 55 10.45 -6.14 -8.38
N SER A 56 9.11 -6.29 -8.36
CA SER A 56 8.38 -7.10 -7.37
C SER A 56 8.80 -6.85 -5.92
N VAL A 57 9.03 -5.57 -5.59
CA VAL A 57 9.58 -5.17 -4.29
C VAL A 57 8.60 -5.49 -3.17
N LYS A 58 9.13 -6.08 -2.10
CA LYS A 58 8.42 -6.30 -0.85
C LYS A 58 9.30 -5.91 0.33
N LEU A 59 8.79 -4.99 1.14
CA LEU A 59 9.36 -4.58 2.42
C LEU A 59 8.45 -5.08 3.54
N LYS A 60 9.02 -5.73 4.54
CA LYS A 60 8.30 -6.17 5.73
C LYS A 60 8.95 -5.63 6.99
N GLN A 61 8.13 -5.04 7.88
CA GLN A 61 8.51 -4.58 9.21
C GLN A 61 7.39 -4.91 10.20
N GLY A 62 7.63 -5.88 11.07
CA GLY A 62 6.59 -6.37 11.97
C GLY A 62 5.34 -6.84 11.20
N GLU A 63 4.19 -6.25 11.49
CA GLU A 63 2.92 -6.55 10.81
C GLU A 63 2.67 -5.72 9.55
N MET A 64 3.54 -4.74 9.27
CA MET A 64 3.46 -3.95 8.06
C MET A 64 4.12 -4.69 6.89
N THR A 65 3.44 -4.73 5.76
CA THR A 65 3.98 -5.18 4.47
C THR A 65 3.74 -4.10 3.44
N LEU A 66 4.79 -3.65 2.78
CA LEU A 66 4.76 -2.71 1.66
C LEU A 66 5.21 -3.45 0.39
N ARG A 67 4.44 -3.33 -0.69
CA ARG A 67 4.77 -3.83 -2.03
C ARG A 67 4.79 -2.66 -3.00
N ALA A 68 5.69 -2.72 -4.00
CA ALA A 68 5.81 -1.70 -5.04
C ALA A 68 6.62 -2.24 -6.23
N ASP A 69 6.64 -1.51 -7.33
CA ASP A 69 7.55 -1.81 -8.45
C ASP A 69 8.96 -1.30 -8.14
N GLU A 70 9.06 -0.19 -7.44
CA GLU A 70 10.31 0.42 -7.00
C GLU A 70 10.20 0.95 -5.58
N LEU A 71 11.26 0.80 -4.79
CA LEU A 71 11.37 1.35 -3.44
C LEU A 71 12.78 1.87 -3.20
N VAL A 72 12.87 3.08 -2.67
CA VAL A 72 14.09 3.69 -2.17
C VAL A 72 13.98 3.83 -0.65
N HIS A 73 14.84 3.11 0.07
CA HIS A 73 14.95 3.25 1.52
C HIS A 73 16.17 4.09 1.86
N SER A 74 15.98 5.14 2.65
CA SER A 74 17.06 5.95 3.21
C SER A 74 17.24 5.59 4.67
N GLN A 75 18.46 5.19 5.05
CA GLN A 75 18.80 4.89 6.45
C GLN A 75 18.79 6.16 7.31
N ASN A 76 19.16 7.29 6.72
CA ASN A 76 19.08 8.58 7.39
C ASN A 76 17.59 9.00 7.47
N GLY A 77 17.01 8.94 8.67
CA GLY A 77 15.59 9.18 8.93
C GLY A 77 14.67 7.99 8.65
N ASN A 78 15.21 6.80 8.36
CA ASN A 78 14.47 5.55 8.15
C ASN A 78 13.23 5.72 7.26
N THR A 79 13.40 6.38 6.10
CA THR A 79 12.31 6.75 5.19
C THR A 79 12.24 5.79 4.01
N ALA A 80 11.05 5.30 3.70
CA ALA A 80 10.75 4.51 2.52
C ALA A 80 9.95 5.35 1.50
N LYS A 81 10.46 5.47 0.27
CA LYS A 81 9.75 6.04 -0.87
C LYS A 81 9.45 4.93 -1.86
N ALA A 82 8.18 4.66 -2.10
CA ALA A 82 7.72 3.61 -2.98
C ALA A 82 6.95 4.19 -4.17
N SER A 83 7.10 3.59 -5.34
CA SER A 83 6.42 3.98 -6.56
C SER A 83 6.05 2.77 -7.43
N GLY A 84 4.96 2.92 -8.21
CA GLY A 84 4.39 1.88 -9.06
C GLY A 84 3.69 0.79 -8.26
N HIS A 85 2.39 0.61 -8.49
CA HIS A 85 1.52 -0.41 -7.86
C HIS A 85 1.77 -0.58 -6.35
N VAL A 86 1.88 0.58 -5.67
CA VAL A 86 2.18 0.59 -4.24
C VAL A 86 1.00 0.06 -3.46
N ARG A 87 1.25 -0.97 -2.63
CA ARG A 87 0.27 -1.53 -1.70
C ARG A 87 0.90 -1.67 -0.32
N ILE A 88 0.34 -0.99 0.67
CA ILE A 88 0.70 -1.15 2.07
C ILE A 88 -0.43 -1.86 2.82
N THR A 89 -0.07 -2.86 3.59
CA THR A 89 -1.00 -3.59 4.47
C THR A 89 -0.47 -3.53 5.90
N ARG A 90 -1.31 -3.13 6.85
CA ARG A 90 -0.99 -3.08 8.27
C ARG A 90 -2.24 -3.34 9.10
N ASN A 91 -2.17 -4.30 10.03
CA ASN A 91 -3.29 -4.66 10.92
C ASN A 91 -4.60 -4.96 10.15
N GLY A 92 -4.49 -5.56 8.96
CA GLY A 92 -5.61 -5.79 8.06
C GLY A 92 -6.09 -4.59 7.25
N ASN A 93 -5.63 -3.37 7.55
CA ASN A 93 -5.91 -2.20 6.73
C ASN A 93 -5.04 -2.23 5.47
N VAL A 94 -5.63 -1.82 4.36
CA VAL A 94 -5.00 -1.84 3.04
C VAL A 94 -5.08 -0.45 2.42
N PHE A 95 -3.99 -0.02 1.81
CA PHE A 95 -3.92 1.19 0.99
C PHE A 95 -3.21 0.86 -0.31
N GLU A 96 -3.77 1.28 -1.43
CA GLU A 96 -3.23 1.07 -2.77
C GLU A 96 -3.15 2.39 -3.53
N GLY A 97 -2.07 2.63 -4.25
CA GLY A 97 -1.91 3.84 -5.04
C GLY A 97 -0.58 3.91 -5.78
N PRO A 98 -0.31 5.01 -6.49
CA PRO A 98 0.88 5.09 -7.33
C PRO A 98 2.16 5.44 -6.58
N GLN A 99 2.08 6.16 -5.44
CA GLN A 99 3.27 6.68 -4.78
C GLN A 99 3.06 6.92 -3.29
N LEU A 100 4.00 6.42 -2.49
CA LEU A 100 4.05 6.55 -1.03
C LEU A 100 5.42 7.09 -0.59
N SER A 101 5.42 7.99 0.38
CA SER A 101 6.61 8.38 1.15
C SER A 101 6.29 8.24 2.63
N LEU A 102 7.04 7.42 3.36
CA LEU A 102 6.74 7.06 4.75
C LEU A 102 8.01 6.98 5.59
N ALA A 103 8.02 7.66 6.73
CA ALA A 103 8.99 7.45 7.79
C ALA A 103 8.57 6.20 8.59
N LEU A 104 9.42 5.16 8.58
CA LEU A 104 9.06 3.84 9.09
C LEU A 104 9.02 3.77 10.62
N ASP A 105 9.74 4.66 11.30
CA ASP A 105 9.79 4.71 12.77
C ASP A 105 8.59 5.44 13.37
N THR A 106 8.21 6.59 12.78
CA THR A 106 7.11 7.41 13.27
C THR A 106 5.77 7.08 12.62
N MET A 107 5.79 6.38 11.49
CA MET A 107 4.62 6.15 10.64
C MET A 107 3.98 7.45 10.15
N GLU A 108 4.83 8.45 9.85
CA GLU A 108 4.43 9.72 9.27
C GLU A 108 4.80 9.77 7.80
N GLY A 109 3.91 10.34 6.98
CA GLY A 109 4.17 10.41 5.55
C GLY A 109 2.94 10.66 4.72
N GLU A 110 3.10 10.53 3.41
CA GLU A 110 2.08 10.88 2.41
C GLU A 110 1.87 9.74 1.41
N PHE A 111 0.62 9.51 1.06
CA PHE A 111 0.23 8.59 0.02
C PHE A 111 -0.62 9.32 -1.04
N LEU A 112 -0.14 9.36 -2.27
CA LEU A 112 -0.82 10.03 -3.38
C LEU A 112 -1.90 9.14 -3.98
N ARG A 113 -3.09 9.70 -4.20
CA ARG A 113 -4.25 9.08 -4.86
C ARG A 113 -4.51 7.64 -4.43
N PRO A 114 -4.54 7.36 -3.12
CA PRO A 114 -4.80 6.01 -2.66
C PRO A 114 -6.28 5.64 -2.74
N THR A 115 -6.53 4.36 -2.99
CA THR A 115 -7.73 3.65 -2.58
C THR A 115 -7.42 2.96 -1.26
N TYR A 116 -8.36 2.95 -0.30
CA TYR A 116 -8.10 2.38 1.01
C TYR A 116 -9.26 1.54 1.54
N TRP A 117 -8.94 0.59 2.41
CA TRP A 117 -9.88 -0.27 3.11
C TRP A 117 -9.46 -0.51 4.55
N PHE A 118 -10.36 -0.28 5.49
CA PHE A 118 -10.19 -0.52 6.92
C PHE A 118 -10.96 -1.77 7.33
N SER A 119 -10.25 -2.86 7.61
CA SER A 119 -10.87 -4.16 7.89
C SER A 119 -11.74 -4.17 9.16
N ARG A 120 -11.34 -3.46 10.21
CA ARG A 120 -12.11 -3.40 11.46
C ARG A 120 -13.43 -2.66 11.31
N MET A 121 -13.43 -1.58 10.55
CA MET A 121 -14.59 -0.74 10.31
C MET A 121 -15.45 -1.23 9.15
N GLN A 122 -14.95 -2.19 8.35
CA GLN A 122 -15.58 -2.62 7.11
C GLN A 122 -15.93 -1.42 6.22
N ALA A 123 -14.98 -0.51 6.09
CA ALA A 123 -15.18 0.75 5.38
C ALA A 123 -13.94 1.12 4.57
N GLY A 124 -14.15 1.79 3.45
CA GLY A 124 -13.09 2.20 2.55
C GLY A 124 -13.49 3.36 1.66
N GLY A 125 -12.59 3.74 0.77
CA GLY A 125 -12.82 4.85 -0.15
C GLY A 125 -11.56 5.18 -0.96
N LYS A 126 -11.59 6.37 -1.54
CA LYS A 126 -10.49 6.94 -2.34
C LYS A 126 -10.15 8.33 -1.79
N ALA A 127 -8.92 8.78 -2.00
CA ALA A 127 -8.50 10.14 -1.69
C ALA A 127 -7.50 10.64 -2.73
N ASP A 128 -7.34 11.95 -2.85
CA ASP A 128 -6.26 12.51 -3.64
C ASP A 128 -4.93 12.44 -2.88
N LEU A 129 -4.99 12.61 -1.57
CA LEU A 129 -3.84 12.53 -0.68
C LEU A 129 -4.28 11.94 0.67
N ILE A 130 -3.51 11.00 1.18
CA ILE A 130 -3.55 10.59 2.59
C ILE A 130 -2.25 11.02 3.25
N GLU A 131 -2.38 11.75 4.36
CA GLU A 131 -1.30 12.10 5.28
C GLU A 131 -1.41 11.20 6.51
N PHE A 132 -0.40 10.37 6.73
CA PHE A 132 -0.25 9.59 7.95
C PHE A 132 0.41 10.49 9.02
N GLN A 133 -0.26 10.68 10.13
CA GLN A 133 0.23 11.46 11.29
C GLN A 133 0.49 10.51 12.46
N GLY A 134 1.44 9.61 12.26
CA GLY A 134 1.74 8.54 13.19
C GLY A 134 0.83 7.32 13.02
N SER A 135 0.80 6.48 14.05
CA SER A 135 0.11 5.18 14.01
C SER A 135 -1.40 5.27 14.11
N ASN A 136 -1.93 6.37 14.67
CA ASN A 136 -3.30 6.44 15.16
C ASN A 136 -4.13 7.57 14.49
N ARG A 137 -3.54 8.34 13.57
CA ARG A 137 -4.26 9.42 12.89
C ARG A 137 -3.94 9.48 11.41
N ILE A 138 -4.99 9.68 10.62
CA ILE A 138 -4.92 9.83 9.17
C ILE A 138 -5.75 11.05 8.76
N ILE A 139 -5.18 11.89 7.89
CA ILE A 139 -5.90 12.97 7.23
C ILE A 139 -6.01 12.61 5.75
N ALA A 140 -7.23 12.56 5.23
CA ALA A 140 -7.50 12.31 3.82
C ALA A 140 -8.09 13.56 3.17
N SER A 141 -7.46 14.04 2.10
CA SER A 141 -7.88 15.22 1.34
C SER A 141 -8.61 14.82 0.06
N ARG A 142 -9.72 15.53 -0.24
CA ARG A 142 -10.64 15.22 -1.34
C ARG A 142 -10.95 13.71 -1.38
N ALA A 143 -11.59 13.28 -0.31
CA ALA A 143 -11.77 11.87 -0.03
C ALA A 143 -13.23 11.42 -0.16
N SER A 144 -13.42 10.15 -0.44
CA SER A 144 -14.69 9.46 -0.26
C SER A 144 -14.58 8.43 0.86
N TYR A 145 -15.71 8.06 1.46
CA TYR A 145 -15.83 7.04 2.49
C TYR A 145 -17.13 6.28 2.33
N SER A 146 -17.10 4.97 2.42
CA SER A 146 -18.27 4.10 2.39
C SER A 146 -18.05 2.86 3.25
N SER A 147 -19.12 2.34 3.85
CA SER A 147 -19.14 1.03 4.51
C SER A 147 -19.70 -0.09 3.62
N CYS A 148 -19.81 0.13 2.32
CA CYS A 148 -20.10 -0.95 1.39
C CYS A 148 -18.86 -1.85 1.27
N THR A 149 -19.05 -3.16 1.42
CA THR A 149 -17.94 -4.12 1.30
C THR A 149 -17.59 -4.31 -0.19
N PRO A 150 -16.32 -4.15 -0.60
CA PRO A 150 -15.90 -4.46 -1.95
C PRO A 150 -16.03 -5.96 -2.22
N GLU A 151 -16.36 -6.35 -3.44
CA GLU A 151 -16.42 -7.76 -3.83
C GLU A 151 -15.06 -8.47 -3.69
N ASN A 152 -13.98 -7.71 -3.88
CA ASN A 152 -12.62 -8.22 -3.77
C ASN A 152 -11.73 -7.22 -3.02
N THR A 153 -11.32 -7.55 -1.80
CA THR A 153 -10.37 -6.75 -1.02
C THR A 153 -8.92 -6.91 -1.49
N ALA A 154 -8.64 -7.85 -2.40
CA ALA A 154 -7.32 -8.00 -3.01
C ALA A 154 -7.07 -6.96 -4.11
N ASP A 155 -8.13 -6.38 -4.69
CA ASP A 155 -8.07 -5.32 -5.70
C ASP A 155 -9.14 -4.27 -5.37
N LEU A 156 -8.71 -3.14 -4.84
CA LEU A 156 -9.59 -2.02 -4.48
C LEU A 156 -9.85 -1.05 -5.64
N SER A 157 -9.23 -1.25 -6.80
CA SER A 157 -9.35 -0.34 -7.95
C SER A 157 -10.78 -0.27 -8.51
N THR A 158 -11.52 -1.38 -8.41
CA THR A 158 -12.90 -1.54 -8.90
C THR A 158 -13.97 -1.24 -7.85
N PHE A 159 -13.57 -0.68 -6.69
CA PHE A 159 -14.52 -0.38 -5.62
C PHE A 159 -15.50 0.73 -6.03
N GLU A 160 -16.76 0.36 -6.25
CA GLU A 160 -17.88 1.26 -6.55
C GLU A 160 -19.01 1.03 -5.53
N PRO A 161 -19.07 1.82 -4.47
CA PRO A 161 -20.07 1.64 -3.42
C PRO A 161 -21.46 2.15 -3.84
N ALA A 162 -22.52 1.51 -3.34
CA ALA A 162 -23.90 1.98 -3.56
C ALA A 162 -24.17 3.32 -2.91
N TRP A 163 -23.46 3.66 -1.82
CA TRP A 163 -23.48 4.97 -1.20
C TRP A 163 -22.06 5.41 -0.83
N GLU A 164 -21.81 6.69 -0.87
CA GLU A 164 -20.53 7.26 -0.45
C GLU A 164 -20.70 8.64 0.19
N LEU A 165 -19.86 8.92 1.17
CA LEU A 165 -19.60 10.25 1.68
C LEU A 165 -18.45 10.85 0.87
N VAL A 166 -18.68 11.94 0.16
CA VAL A 166 -17.65 12.72 -0.54
C VAL A 166 -17.38 13.99 0.24
N THR A 167 -16.11 14.34 0.42
CA THR A 167 -15.71 15.41 1.31
C THR A 167 -14.42 16.08 0.86
N SER A 168 -14.22 17.33 1.24
CA SER A 168 -12.95 18.02 1.02
C SER A 168 -11.81 17.49 1.91
N LYS A 169 -12.15 17.04 3.13
CA LYS A 169 -11.19 16.51 4.11
C LYS A 169 -11.87 15.57 5.08
N ILE A 170 -11.21 14.45 5.36
CA ILE A 170 -11.54 13.57 6.50
C ILE A 170 -10.35 13.53 7.44
N ASP A 171 -10.60 13.76 8.72
CA ASP A 171 -9.65 13.56 9.81
C ASP A 171 -10.13 12.34 10.61
N MET A 172 -9.35 11.28 10.60
CA MET A 172 -9.65 10.02 11.29
C MET A 172 -8.67 9.83 12.44
N ASN A 173 -9.19 9.85 13.66
CA ASN A 173 -8.42 9.57 14.87
C ASN A 173 -8.87 8.24 15.47
N PHE A 174 -8.03 7.21 15.30
CA PHE A 174 -8.33 5.85 15.78
C PHE A 174 -8.20 5.70 17.29
N GLU A 175 -7.49 6.61 17.97
CA GLU A 175 -7.36 6.60 19.43
C GLU A 175 -8.64 7.09 20.10
N SER A 176 -9.23 8.21 19.60
CA SER A 176 -10.51 8.71 20.06
C SER A 176 -11.71 8.02 19.42
N ASN A 177 -11.49 7.13 18.44
CA ASN A 177 -12.54 6.47 17.67
C ASN A 177 -13.50 7.46 16.99
N GLU A 178 -12.94 8.53 16.42
CA GLU A 178 -13.71 9.63 15.82
C GLU A 178 -13.22 9.95 14.41
N GLY A 179 -14.18 10.05 13.49
CA GLY A 179 -14.00 10.61 12.15
C GLY A 179 -14.68 11.97 12.03
N ARG A 180 -14.01 12.95 11.43
CA ARG A 180 -14.55 14.28 11.14
C ARG A 180 -14.37 14.59 9.65
N ALA A 181 -15.48 14.81 8.96
CA ALA A 181 -15.51 15.21 7.56
C ALA A 181 -15.90 16.68 7.42
N GLU A 182 -15.23 17.41 6.53
CA GLU A 182 -15.50 18.81 6.21
C GLU A 182 -16.09 18.93 4.79
N ASN A 183 -17.11 19.76 4.60
CA ASN A 183 -17.86 19.90 3.34
C ASN A 183 -18.35 18.54 2.81
N ALA A 184 -19.03 17.82 3.67
CA ALA A 184 -19.48 16.46 3.44
C ALA A 184 -20.77 16.43 2.61
N VAL A 185 -20.81 15.59 1.58
CA VAL A 185 -22.00 15.28 0.79
C VAL A 185 -22.17 13.77 0.76
N ILE A 186 -23.33 13.27 1.19
CA ILE A 186 -23.66 11.85 1.07
C ILE A 186 -24.38 11.63 -0.26
N TRP A 187 -23.85 10.70 -1.04
CA TRP A 187 -24.39 10.24 -2.31
C TRP A 187 -24.97 8.84 -2.16
N PHE A 188 -26.11 8.59 -2.78
CA PHE A 188 -26.70 7.27 -2.88
C PHE A 188 -27.08 7.02 -4.34
N GLN A 189 -26.47 6.01 -4.94
CA GLN A 189 -26.65 5.66 -6.36
C GLN A 189 -26.53 6.88 -7.30
N GLY A 190 -25.54 7.71 -7.08
CA GLY A 190 -25.26 8.91 -7.89
C GLY A 190 -26.17 10.11 -7.60
N VAL A 191 -27.05 10.05 -6.58
CA VAL A 191 -27.92 11.17 -6.16
C VAL A 191 -27.43 11.73 -4.83
N PRO A 192 -27.18 13.05 -4.72
CA PRO A 192 -26.83 13.68 -3.44
C PRO A 192 -28.09 13.74 -2.55
N ILE A 193 -28.00 13.15 -1.36
CA ILE A 193 -29.14 13.05 -0.42
C ILE A 193 -28.98 13.91 0.82
N LEU A 194 -27.74 14.25 1.20
CA LEU A 194 -27.44 15.08 2.38
C LEU A 194 -26.16 15.86 2.14
N ALA A 195 -26.13 17.11 2.58
CA ALA A 195 -24.92 17.94 2.63
C ALA A 195 -24.77 18.55 4.01
N ALA A 196 -23.55 18.56 4.56
CA ALA A 196 -23.22 19.15 5.83
C ALA A 196 -21.84 19.82 5.78
N PRO A 197 -21.68 21.02 6.37
CA PRO A 197 -20.36 21.67 6.42
C PRO A 197 -19.36 20.90 7.28
N ILE A 198 -19.85 20.22 8.32
CA ILE A 198 -19.09 19.35 9.21
C ILE A 198 -19.96 18.15 9.54
N LEU A 199 -19.38 16.96 9.45
CA LEU A 199 -20.00 15.71 9.86
C LEU A 199 -19.00 14.94 10.73
N THR A 200 -19.41 14.54 11.94
CA THR A 200 -18.63 13.65 12.81
C THR A 200 -19.30 12.27 12.86
N PHE A 201 -18.48 11.22 12.90
CA PHE A 201 -18.96 9.84 12.93
C PHE A 201 -17.98 8.95 13.72
N PRO A 202 -18.44 7.86 14.34
CA PRO A 202 -17.56 6.87 14.95
C PRO A 202 -16.81 6.07 13.89
N LEU A 203 -15.57 5.65 14.22
CA LEU A 203 -14.72 4.82 13.37
C LEU A 203 -14.86 3.33 13.71
#